data_87cae7dc46ce2c7ab43d6596aada1070
#
_entry.id   87cae7dc46ce2c7ab43d6596aada1070
#
_cell.length_a   1.000
_cell.length_b   1.000
_cell.length_c   1.000
_cell.angle_alpha   90.00
_cell.angle_beta   90.00
_cell.angle_gamma   90.00
#
_symmetry.space_group_name_H-M   'P 1'
#
loop_
_entity.id
_entity.type
_entity.pdbx_description
1 polymer ?
#
loop_
_entity_poly.entity_id
_entity_poly.type
_entity_poly.pdbx_seq_one_letter_code
_entity_poly.pdbx_strand_id
1 'polypeptide(L)'
;MCKKSGVNIMLFVFIIILIVNISCVKETKKYTTGILMQTDRDFSAMSVKEGMFKAFLFYVADSGVFLRNNSYPEVGRNRLQERFAGKSDTSFILSWEPVFEKISESGDLGYTYGIHTNTVKATGEVTRGTYVTIWQKQPDGTWKYVLDTGTQGLPE
;
A
#
# COMPACT_ATOMS: atom_id res chain seq x y z
N MET A 1 27.58 71.86 -5.80
CA MET A 1 27.76 70.74 -6.78
C MET A 1 27.61 69.44 -6.02
N CYS A 2 26.47 68.81 -6.19
CA CYS A 2 26.17 67.53 -5.47
C CYS A 2 26.12 66.39 -6.53
N LYS A 3 27.12 65.51 -6.55
CA LYS A 3 27.19 64.33 -7.38
C LYS A 3 26.38 63.23 -6.72
N LYS A 4 25.22 62.95 -7.22
CA LYS A 4 24.43 61.75 -6.82
C LYS A 4 25.04 60.49 -7.45
N SER A 5 25.46 59.59 -6.59
CA SER A 5 25.99 58.28 -6.95
C SER A 5 24.86 57.35 -7.39
N GLY A 6 24.82 57.06 -8.68
CA GLY A 6 23.84 56.16 -9.31
C GLY A 6 24.24 54.67 -9.36
N VAL A 7 25.21 54.25 -8.53
CA VAL A 7 25.84 52.91 -8.66
C VAL A 7 25.14 51.85 -7.78
N ASN A 8 24.36 52.22 -6.78
CA ASN A 8 23.89 51.24 -5.78
C ASN A 8 22.59 50.54 -6.12
N ILE A 9 21.78 51.03 -7.05
CA ILE A 9 20.47 50.41 -7.37
C ILE A 9 20.64 49.20 -8.28
N MET A 10 21.59 49.26 -9.22
CA MET A 10 21.83 48.18 -10.18
C MET A 10 22.46 46.94 -9.52
N LEU A 11 23.27 47.14 -8.48
CA LEU A 11 23.91 46.06 -7.71
C LEU A 11 22.88 45.28 -6.85
N PHE A 12 21.87 46.00 -6.29
CA PHE A 12 20.81 45.39 -5.49
C PHE A 12 19.85 44.51 -6.33
N VAL A 13 19.56 44.92 -7.56
CA VAL A 13 18.68 44.15 -8.47
C VAL A 13 19.36 42.85 -8.91
N PHE A 14 20.69 42.86 -9.13
CA PHE A 14 21.43 41.61 -9.46
C PHE A 14 21.50 40.63 -8.29
N ILE A 15 21.55 41.06 -7.04
CA ILE A 15 21.56 40.20 -5.86
C ILE A 15 20.20 39.57 -5.62
N ILE A 16 19.09 40.28 -5.90
CA ILE A 16 17.73 39.75 -5.74
C ILE A 16 17.42 38.69 -6.81
N ILE A 17 17.95 38.82 -8.03
CA ILE A 17 17.75 37.81 -9.08
C ILE A 17 18.55 36.52 -8.83
N LEU A 18 19.64 36.59 -8.06
CA LEU A 18 20.45 35.41 -7.72
C LEU A 18 19.83 34.54 -6.62
N ILE A 19 18.89 35.07 -5.83
CA ILE A 19 18.27 34.33 -4.71
C ILE A 19 17.06 33.52 -5.15
N VAL A 20 16.49 33.78 -6.33
CA VAL A 20 15.26 33.08 -6.80
C VAL A 20 15.56 31.73 -7.50
N ASN A 21 16.85 31.41 -7.70
CA ASN A 21 17.21 30.05 -8.19
C ASN A 21 17.53 29.06 -7.05
N ILE A 22 16.76 29.10 -5.94
CA ILE A 22 16.70 27.94 -5.06
C ILE A 22 15.87 26.91 -5.85
N SER A 23 16.55 26.19 -6.72
CA SER A 23 16.04 24.94 -7.28
C SER A 23 15.45 24.14 -6.15
N CYS A 24 14.17 23.87 -6.22
CA CYS A 24 13.52 22.85 -5.41
C CYS A 24 14.23 21.53 -5.78
N VAL A 25 15.32 21.23 -5.08
CA VAL A 25 15.93 19.91 -5.12
C VAL A 25 14.87 19.00 -4.53
N LYS A 26 14.11 18.31 -5.40
CA LYS A 26 13.27 17.22 -5.00
C LYS A 26 14.19 16.22 -4.30
N GLU A 27 14.16 16.22 -2.97
CA GLU A 27 14.74 15.10 -2.22
C GLU A 27 14.08 13.84 -2.74
N THR A 28 14.80 13.07 -3.52
CA THR A 28 14.42 11.72 -3.88
C THR A 28 14.45 10.91 -2.59
N LYS A 29 13.32 10.81 -1.91
CA LYS A 29 13.15 9.91 -0.76
C LYS A 29 13.52 8.51 -1.25
N LYS A 30 14.68 8.04 -0.83
CA LYS A 30 15.14 6.68 -1.11
C LYS A 30 14.26 5.75 -0.28
N TYR A 31 13.23 5.19 -0.92
CA TYR A 31 12.37 4.21 -0.26
C TYR A 31 13.16 2.92 -0.04
N THR A 32 13.04 2.36 1.15
CA THR A 32 13.64 1.07 1.47
C THR A 32 12.95 0.02 0.61
N THR A 33 13.70 -0.58 -0.31
CA THR A 33 13.24 -1.72 -1.11
C THR A 33 12.83 -2.86 -0.17
N GLY A 34 11.71 -3.50 -0.45
CA GLY A 34 11.22 -4.64 0.34
C GLY A 34 10.20 -4.27 1.44
N ILE A 35 9.86 -2.99 1.63
CA ILE A 35 8.94 -2.60 2.71
C ILE A 35 7.51 -3.10 2.48
N LEU A 36 7.02 -3.06 1.25
CA LEU A 36 5.67 -3.56 0.95
C LEU A 36 5.63 -5.09 0.98
N MET A 37 6.66 -5.76 0.45
CA MET A 37 6.77 -7.21 0.56
C MET A 37 6.81 -7.66 2.02
N GLN A 38 7.50 -6.93 2.90
CA GLN A 38 7.50 -7.26 4.33
C GLN A 38 6.13 -7.01 4.97
N THR A 39 5.49 -5.86 4.68
CA THR A 39 4.13 -5.56 5.15
C THR A 39 3.13 -6.64 4.71
N ASP A 40 3.26 -7.10 3.48
CA ASP A 40 2.40 -8.13 2.90
C ASP A 40 2.63 -9.52 3.53
N ARG A 41 3.91 -9.88 3.82
CA ARG A 41 4.23 -11.07 4.60
C ARG A 41 3.68 -11.00 6.03
N ASP A 42 3.78 -9.85 6.67
CA ASP A 42 3.23 -9.64 8.02
C ASP A 42 1.70 -9.79 8.02
N PHE A 43 1.04 -9.32 6.96
CA PHE A 43 -0.39 -9.51 6.74
C PHE A 43 -0.75 -10.99 6.55
N SER A 44 0.00 -11.72 5.71
CA SER A 44 -0.14 -13.17 5.53
C SER A 44 0.07 -13.93 6.85
N ALA A 45 1.13 -13.58 7.60
CA ALA A 45 1.42 -14.20 8.88
C ALA A 45 0.29 -13.98 9.91
N MET A 46 -0.31 -12.78 9.93
CA MET A 46 -1.46 -12.48 10.77
C MET A 46 -2.68 -13.31 10.35
N SER A 47 -2.92 -13.48 9.05
CA SER A 47 -4.00 -14.32 8.52
C SER A 47 -3.87 -15.78 9.00
N VAL A 48 -2.66 -16.32 8.96
CA VAL A 48 -2.39 -17.69 9.45
C VAL A 48 -2.57 -17.80 10.96
N LYS A 49 -2.08 -16.83 11.73
CA LYS A 49 -2.04 -16.87 13.20
C LYS A 49 -3.37 -16.52 13.84
N GLU A 50 -4.04 -15.50 13.33
CA GLU A 50 -5.19 -14.86 13.99
C GLU A 50 -6.49 -14.98 13.19
N GLY A 51 -6.43 -15.59 12.00
CA GLY A 51 -7.53 -15.75 11.08
C GLY A 51 -7.57 -14.65 10.00
N MET A 52 -8.08 -15.05 8.84
CA MET A 52 -8.18 -14.19 7.67
C MET A 52 -9.02 -12.92 7.96
N PHE A 53 -10.17 -13.07 8.61
CA PHE A 53 -11.08 -11.93 8.84
C PHE A 53 -10.43 -10.85 9.68
N LYS A 54 -9.73 -11.23 10.73
CA LYS A 54 -9.03 -10.28 11.61
C LYS A 54 -7.89 -9.59 10.88
N ALA A 55 -7.10 -10.34 10.11
CA ALA A 55 -6.00 -9.79 9.35
C ALA A 55 -6.47 -8.78 8.30
N PHE A 56 -7.51 -9.14 7.52
CA PHE A 56 -8.08 -8.24 6.50
C PHE A 56 -8.63 -6.96 7.10
N LEU A 57 -9.33 -7.04 8.23
CA LEU A 57 -9.83 -5.85 8.94
C LEU A 57 -8.71 -4.99 9.52
N PHE A 58 -7.60 -5.58 9.92
CA PHE A 58 -6.46 -4.84 10.43
C PHE A 58 -5.74 -4.06 9.33
N TYR A 59 -5.52 -4.68 8.16
CA TYR A 59 -4.74 -4.08 7.09
C TYR A 59 -5.55 -3.22 6.11
N VAL A 60 -6.87 -3.28 6.09
CA VAL A 60 -7.69 -2.44 5.20
C VAL A 60 -7.62 -0.97 5.61
N ALA A 61 -7.47 -0.05 4.63
CA ALA A 61 -7.73 1.37 4.81
C ALA A 61 -9.23 1.61 5.02
N ASP A 62 -9.63 2.76 5.59
CA ASP A 62 -11.05 3.06 5.84
C ASP A 62 -11.88 3.07 4.56
N SER A 63 -11.32 3.50 3.43
CA SER A 63 -11.94 3.48 2.10
C SER A 63 -11.49 2.29 1.24
N GLY A 64 -10.80 1.30 1.82
CA GLY A 64 -10.24 0.17 1.07
C GLY A 64 -11.31 -0.65 0.36
N VAL A 65 -10.95 -1.21 -0.78
CA VAL A 65 -11.84 -2.00 -1.65
C VAL A 65 -11.40 -3.44 -1.63
N PHE A 66 -12.35 -4.34 -1.45
CA PHE A 66 -12.14 -5.77 -1.55
C PHE A 66 -12.93 -6.34 -2.72
N LEU A 67 -12.22 -6.88 -3.71
CA LEU A 67 -12.80 -7.48 -4.90
C LEU A 67 -12.74 -9.01 -4.79
N ARG A 68 -13.84 -9.66 -5.18
CA ARG A 68 -13.95 -11.12 -5.14
C ARG A 68 -14.75 -11.64 -6.33
N ASN A 69 -14.52 -12.92 -6.65
CA ASN A 69 -15.31 -13.60 -7.67
C ASN A 69 -16.80 -13.59 -7.31
N ASN A 70 -17.63 -13.34 -8.31
CA ASN A 70 -19.11 -13.38 -8.21
C ASN A 70 -19.67 -12.43 -7.14
N SER A 71 -19.02 -11.32 -6.87
CA SER A 71 -19.43 -10.32 -5.86
C SER A 71 -19.27 -8.91 -6.40
N TYR A 72 -20.16 -8.01 -6.03
CA TYR A 72 -19.90 -6.58 -6.23
C TYR A 72 -18.72 -6.13 -5.37
N PRO A 73 -18.03 -5.04 -5.76
CA PRO A 73 -16.97 -4.45 -4.95
C PRO A 73 -17.46 -4.13 -3.53
N GLU A 74 -16.72 -4.55 -2.54
CA GLU A 74 -16.96 -4.22 -1.15
C GLU A 74 -16.09 -3.03 -0.77
N VAL A 75 -16.72 -1.87 -0.62
CA VAL A 75 -16.05 -0.58 -0.42
C VAL A 75 -16.16 -0.15 1.02
N GLY A 76 -15.00 0.08 1.64
CA GLY A 76 -14.87 0.58 3.00
C GLY A 76 -14.74 -0.52 4.07
N ARG A 77 -13.98 -0.20 5.11
CA ARG A 77 -13.74 -1.07 6.27
C ARG A 77 -15.05 -1.56 6.91
N ASN A 78 -16.05 -0.67 7.07
CA ASN A 78 -17.32 -1.02 7.69
C ASN A 78 -18.06 -2.09 6.88
N ARG A 79 -18.05 -1.97 5.55
CA ARG A 79 -18.68 -2.97 4.68
C ARG A 79 -18.01 -4.35 4.81
N LEU A 80 -16.68 -4.37 4.91
CA LEU A 80 -15.92 -5.60 5.13
C LEU A 80 -16.22 -6.19 6.51
N GLN A 81 -16.37 -5.36 7.54
CA GLN A 81 -16.73 -5.79 8.88
C GLN A 81 -18.14 -6.42 8.90
N GLU A 82 -19.12 -5.79 8.26
CA GLU A 82 -20.48 -6.35 8.10
C GLU A 82 -20.46 -7.69 7.39
N ARG A 83 -19.64 -7.81 6.33
CA ARG A 83 -19.48 -9.05 5.59
C ARG A 83 -18.98 -10.19 6.46
N PHE A 84 -18.06 -9.95 7.37
CA PHE A 84 -17.48 -10.97 8.25
C PHE A 84 -18.30 -11.21 9.51
N ALA A 85 -19.22 -10.32 9.85
CA ALA A 85 -20.05 -10.43 11.05
C ALA A 85 -20.82 -11.76 11.09
N GLY A 86 -20.73 -12.46 12.20
CA GLY A 86 -21.42 -13.74 12.42
C GLY A 86 -20.85 -14.92 11.61
N LYS A 87 -19.77 -14.72 10.86
CA LYS A 87 -19.09 -15.79 10.10
C LYS A 87 -17.85 -16.26 10.83
N SER A 88 -17.39 -17.46 10.46
CA SER A 88 -16.16 -18.06 10.96
C SER A 88 -15.22 -18.34 9.79
N ASP A 89 -13.93 -18.13 10.00
CA ASP A 89 -12.84 -18.48 9.09
C ASP A 89 -11.96 -19.60 9.67
N THR A 90 -12.46 -20.32 10.68
CA THR A 90 -11.70 -21.37 11.35
C THR A 90 -11.57 -22.67 10.54
N SER A 91 -12.37 -22.85 9.47
CA SER A 91 -12.37 -24.06 8.63
C SER A 91 -11.25 -24.10 7.60
N PHE A 92 -10.55 -22.99 7.36
CA PHE A 92 -9.48 -22.92 6.40
C PHE A 92 -8.30 -22.07 6.90
N ILE A 93 -7.18 -22.14 6.20
CA ILE A 93 -6.04 -21.25 6.38
C ILE A 93 -5.79 -20.57 5.03
N LEU A 94 -5.81 -19.24 5.01
CA LEU A 94 -5.39 -18.45 3.87
C LEU A 94 -4.02 -17.85 4.16
N SER A 95 -3.05 -18.18 3.31
CA SER A 95 -1.69 -17.63 3.37
C SER A 95 -1.27 -17.18 1.98
N TRP A 96 -0.25 -16.34 1.91
CA TRP A 96 0.32 -15.90 0.63
C TRP A 96 1.77 -15.47 0.78
N GLU A 97 2.47 -15.46 -0.36
CA GLU A 97 3.83 -14.97 -0.47
C GLU A 97 3.92 -13.96 -1.61
N PRO A 98 4.31 -12.71 -1.32
CA PRO A 98 4.56 -11.72 -2.36
C PRO A 98 5.84 -12.06 -3.13
N VAL A 99 5.78 -11.94 -4.44
CA VAL A 99 6.93 -12.16 -5.34
C VAL A 99 7.50 -10.86 -5.90
N PHE A 100 6.76 -9.76 -5.77
CA PHE A 100 7.17 -8.46 -6.30
C PHE A 100 6.50 -7.30 -5.56
N GLU A 101 7.21 -6.17 -5.50
CA GLU A 101 6.66 -4.89 -5.06
C GLU A 101 7.05 -3.76 -6.00
N LYS A 102 6.22 -2.73 -6.06
CA LYS A 102 6.52 -1.44 -6.67
C LYS A 102 5.92 -0.33 -5.84
N ILE A 103 6.71 0.71 -5.58
CA ILE A 103 6.27 1.93 -4.89
C ILE A 103 6.32 3.09 -5.88
N SER A 104 5.35 4.01 -5.80
CA SER A 104 5.31 5.26 -6.55
C SER A 104 6.52 6.14 -6.24
N GLU A 105 6.88 7.05 -7.13
CA GLU A 105 7.96 8.03 -6.87
C GLU A 105 7.66 8.94 -5.68
N SER A 106 6.38 9.22 -5.40
CA SER A 106 5.93 9.97 -4.22
C SER A 106 6.08 9.19 -2.91
N GLY A 107 6.15 7.83 -3.00
CA GLY A 107 6.34 6.90 -1.89
C GLY A 107 5.17 6.76 -0.94
N ASP A 108 4.00 7.06 -1.41
CA ASP A 108 2.74 7.01 -0.67
C ASP A 108 1.77 5.96 -1.20
N LEU A 109 2.01 5.45 -2.41
CA LEU A 109 1.24 4.39 -3.04
C LEU A 109 2.17 3.31 -3.59
N GLY A 110 1.72 2.06 -3.59
CA GLY A 110 2.45 0.96 -4.19
C GLY A 110 1.59 -0.27 -4.31
N TYR A 111 2.16 -1.34 -4.85
CA TYR A 111 1.48 -2.62 -4.95
C TYR A 111 2.43 -3.78 -4.74
N THR A 112 1.87 -4.88 -4.29
CA THR A 112 2.47 -6.20 -4.29
C THR A 112 1.63 -7.14 -5.13
N TYR A 113 2.23 -8.18 -5.67
CA TYR A 113 1.51 -9.33 -6.18
C TYR A 113 2.26 -10.62 -5.85
N GLY A 114 1.54 -11.70 -5.82
CA GLY A 114 2.12 -13.00 -5.48
C GLY A 114 1.16 -14.16 -5.65
N ILE A 115 1.44 -15.21 -4.92
CA ILE A 115 0.66 -16.45 -4.93
C ILE A 115 0.03 -16.64 -3.56
N HIS A 116 -1.28 -16.84 -3.53
CA HIS A 116 -1.98 -17.24 -2.33
C HIS A 116 -2.24 -18.75 -2.32
N THR A 117 -2.34 -19.29 -1.13
CA THR A 117 -2.67 -20.68 -0.85
C THR A 117 -3.82 -20.72 0.14
N ASN A 118 -4.87 -21.47 -0.19
CA ASN A 118 -5.97 -21.76 0.71
C ASN A 118 -5.95 -23.24 1.05
N THR A 119 -5.92 -23.55 2.35
CA THR A 119 -5.91 -24.94 2.85
C THR A 119 -7.17 -25.19 3.66
N VAL A 120 -7.98 -26.15 3.26
CA VAL A 120 -9.16 -26.62 4.00
C VAL A 120 -8.69 -27.52 5.13
N LYS A 121 -8.92 -27.12 6.39
CA LYS A 121 -8.37 -27.85 7.56
C LYS A 121 -8.92 -29.26 7.71
N ALA A 122 -10.18 -29.49 7.35
CA ALA A 122 -10.82 -30.80 7.52
C ALA A 122 -10.30 -31.86 6.55
N THR A 123 -9.94 -31.48 5.33
CA THR A 123 -9.53 -32.41 4.26
C THR A 123 -8.05 -32.32 3.93
N GLY A 124 -7.38 -31.22 4.30
CA GLY A 124 -6.04 -30.91 3.85
C GLY A 124 -5.98 -30.47 2.38
N GLU A 125 -7.12 -30.27 1.72
CA GLU A 125 -7.19 -29.80 0.33
C GLU A 125 -6.53 -28.45 0.21
N VAL A 126 -5.66 -28.30 -0.80
CA VAL A 126 -4.92 -27.07 -1.09
C VAL A 126 -5.32 -26.52 -2.44
N THR A 127 -5.71 -25.26 -2.48
CA THR A 127 -5.92 -24.51 -3.73
C THR A 127 -5.02 -23.30 -3.77
N ARG A 128 -4.56 -22.92 -4.97
CA ARG A 128 -3.67 -21.78 -5.19
C ARG A 128 -4.25 -20.82 -6.20
N GLY A 129 -3.83 -19.58 -6.09
CA GLY A 129 -4.18 -18.55 -7.04
C GLY A 129 -3.20 -17.40 -6.98
N THR A 130 -3.40 -16.41 -7.84
CA THR A 130 -2.63 -15.17 -7.84
C THR A 130 -3.41 -14.08 -7.12
N TYR A 131 -2.70 -13.09 -6.59
CA TYR A 131 -3.31 -11.92 -5.98
C TYR A 131 -2.54 -10.65 -6.33
N VAL A 132 -3.20 -9.53 -6.17
CA VAL A 132 -2.60 -8.20 -6.15
C VAL A 132 -3.21 -7.39 -5.02
N THR A 133 -2.35 -6.71 -4.27
CA THR A 133 -2.72 -5.78 -3.20
C THR A 133 -2.13 -4.42 -3.50
N ILE A 134 -2.99 -3.37 -3.53
CA ILE A 134 -2.56 -1.98 -3.67
C ILE A 134 -2.52 -1.36 -2.28
N TRP A 135 -1.38 -0.80 -1.95
CA TRP A 135 -1.06 -0.23 -0.64
C TRP A 135 -1.00 1.29 -0.69
N GLN A 136 -1.53 1.93 0.33
CA GLN A 136 -1.38 3.37 0.56
C GLN A 136 -0.76 3.61 1.94
N LYS A 137 0.24 4.49 1.95
CA LYS A 137 0.86 4.93 3.19
C LYS A 137 -0.07 5.88 3.92
N GLN A 138 -0.33 5.57 5.18
CA GLN A 138 -1.21 6.37 6.04
C GLN A 138 -0.42 7.52 6.68
N PRO A 139 -1.11 8.55 7.24
CA PRO A 139 -0.45 9.69 7.90
C PRO A 139 0.44 9.28 9.08
N ASP A 140 0.16 8.17 9.75
CA ASP A 140 0.95 7.61 10.83
C ASP A 140 2.19 6.81 10.35
N GLY A 141 2.37 6.72 9.02
CA GLY A 141 3.47 6.01 8.39
C GLY A 141 3.21 4.52 8.14
N THR A 142 2.12 3.95 8.63
CA THR A 142 1.74 2.56 8.35
C THR A 142 1.24 2.38 6.91
N TRP A 143 1.33 1.16 6.40
CA TRP A 143 0.76 0.81 5.10
C TRP A 143 -0.55 0.05 5.29
N LYS A 144 -1.60 0.50 4.60
CA LYS A 144 -2.91 -0.17 4.55
C LYS A 144 -3.28 -0.45 3.11
N TYR A 145 -3.95 -1.57 2.85
CA TYR A 145 -4.42 -1.80 1.49
C TYR A 145 -5.65 -0.95 1.18
N VAL A 146 -5.64 -0.39 -0.04
CA VAL A 146 -6.75 0.37 -0.62
C VAL A 146 -7.49 -0.42 -1.68
N LEU A 147 -6.89 -1.49 -2.19
CA LEU A 147 -7.55 -2.48 -3.02
C LEU A 147 -6.85 -3.83 -2.82
N ASP A 148 -7.66 -4.87 -2.67
CA ASP A 148 -7.19 -6.25 -2.61
C ASP A 148 -8.07 -7.14 -3.47
N THR A 149 -7.44 -8.03 -4.23
CA THR A 149 -8.12 -9.03 -5.07
C THR A 149 -7.23 -10.22 -5.34
N GLY A 150 -7.85 -11.37 -5.53
CA GLY A 150 -7.17 -12.59 -5.93
C GLY A 150 -8.02 -13.43 -6.88
N THR A 151 -7.35 -14.26 -7.65
CA THR A 151 -7.96 -15.27 -8.55
C THR A 151 -7.60 -16.65 -8.08
N GLN A 152 -8.41 -17.65 -8.41
CA GLN A 152 -8.14 -19.07 -8.15
C GLN A 152 -7.72 -19.78 -9.44
N GLY A 153 -7.22 -21.00 -9.30
CA GLY A 153 -7.01 -21.88 -10.44
C GLY A 153 -5.61 -21.85 -11.03
N LEU A 154 -4.57 -21.67 -10.21
CA LEU A 154 -3.25 -22.04 -10.66
C LEU A 154 -3.17 -23.55 -10.87
N PRO A 155 -2.54 -24.03 -11.96
CA PRO A 155 -2.28 -25.45 -12.16
C PRO A 155 -1.41 -26.00 -11.05
N GLU A 156 -1.62 -27.27 -10.74
CA GLU A 156 -0.78 -28.05 -9.81
C GLU A 156 0.63 -28.27 -10.36
#